data_39d49750036e6b9cd20d304581942198
#
_entry.id   39d49750036e6b9cd20d304581942198
#
_cell.length_a   1.000
_cell.length_b   1.000
_cell.length_c   1.000
_cell.angle_alpha   90.00
_cell.angle_beta   90.00
_cell.angle_gamma   90.00
#
_symmetry.space_group_name_H-M   'P 1'
#
loop_
_entity.id
_entity.type
_entity.pdbx_description
1 polymer ?
#
loop_
_entity_poly.entity_id
_entity_poly.type
_entity_poly.pdbx_seq_one_letter_code
_entity_poly.pdbx_strand_id
1 'polypeptide(L)'
;MTDSVVLIHGWPGSTADYRRVVPLLPAGLEIAVPELRGFGRGFDGPLQTADATALAHAERLLDSITKPSVIVGYDIGSRIAQTLAALEPELVTGLVLTPAYPGIGDRRSAPEMQEHFWYQHFHRSGLASSLIDGTPDHVRTYLTAIWGAWTSDSTLLHGEEFEQLVADYSRPGAFTASIEWYNSNRAASVHQPLSTPTVFLWPSADPLFPIAWADRVGEWFPNGRLEPVDCGHFVPLEAPGEVAAAITSLL
;
A
#
# COMPACT_ATOMS: atom_id res chain seq x y z
N MET A 1 10.38 -22.17 10.54
CA MET A 1 10.23 -20.76 10.96
C MET A 1 10.69 -19.92 9.78
N THR A 2 9.87 -18.97 9.39
CA THR A 2 10.19 -18.01 8.32
C THR A 2 11.15 -16.96 8.87
N ASP A 3 12.22 -16.67 8.15
CA ASP A 3 13.25 -15.71 8.55
C ASP A 3 13.40 -14.55 7.56
N SER A 4 12.38 -14.35 6.72
CA SER A 4 12.34 -13.32 5.68
C SER A 4 11.01 -12.57 5.65
N VAL A 5 11.10 -11.26 5.47
CA VAL A 5 9.97 -10.35 5.40
C VAL A 5 10.14 -9.38 4.23
N VAL A 6 9.08 -9.17 3.46
CA VAL A 6 9.04 -8.17 2.39
C VAL A 6 7.97 -7.14 2.71
N LEU A 7 8.34 -5.85 2.76
CA LEU A 7 7.49 -4.73 3.15
C LEU A 7 7.16 -3.87 1.92
N ILE A 8 5.90 -3.86 1.49
CA ILE A 8 5.44 -3.21 0.26
C ILE A 8 4.64 -1.97 0.60
N HIS A 9 5.15 -0.79 0.20
CA HIS A 9 4.52 0.50 0.50
C HIS A 9 3.22 0.75 -0.28
N GLY A 10 2.49 1.79 0.13
CA GLY A 10 1.24 2.26 -0.47
C GLY A 10 1.40 3.45 -1.42
N TRP A 11 0.29 4.08 -1.77
CA TRP A 11 0.23 5.37 -2.45
C TRP A 11 -0.54 6.40 -1.59
N PRO A 12 -0.05 7.66 -1.48
CA PRO A 12 1.29 8.11 -1.83
C PRO A 12 2.28 7.71 -0.73
N GLY A 13 3.28 6.92 -1.10
CA GLY A 13 4.25 6.37 -0.15
C GLY A 13 5.58 6.02 -0.81
N SER A 14 6.47 5.48 -0.01
CA SER A 14 7.81 5.03 -0.37
C SER A 14 8.33 4.00 0.63
N THR A 15 9.55 3.51 0.43
CA THR A 15 10.22 2.64 1.42
C THR A 15 10.38 3.29 2.79
N ALA A 16 10.35 4.63 2.88
CA ALA A 16 10.44 5.37 4.14
C ALA A 16 9.26 5.09 5.08
N ASP A 17 8.11 4.64 4.55
CA ASP A 17 6.91 4.35 5.33
C ASP A 17 7.15 3.26 6.39
N TYR A 18 8.12 2.37 6.15
CA TYR A 18 8.48 1.29 7.07
C TYR A 18 9.66 1.62 8.00
N ARG A 19 10.21 2.85 7.95
CA ARG A 19 11.36 3.26 8.77
C ARG A 19 11.13 3.05 10.27
N ARG A 20 9.88 3.23 10.72
CA ARG A 20 9.49 3.04 12.12
C ARG A 20 9.20 1.58 12.49
N VAL A 21 8.86 0.74 11.51
CA VAL A 21 8.55 -0.68 11.70
C VAL A 21 9.84 -1.52 11.79
N VAL A 22 10.77 -1.32 10.86
CA VAL A 22 11.99 -2.15 10.75
C VAL A 22 12.76 -2.29 12.05
N PRO A 23 13.00 -1.23 12.85
CA PRO A 23 13.72 -1.35 14.12
C PRO A 23 13.00 -2.16 15.21
N LEU A 24 11.69 -2.41 15.06
CA LEU A 24 10.87 -3.16 16.01
C LEU A 24 10.80 -4.66 15.69
N LEU A 25 11.33 -5.06 14.54
CA LEU A 25 11.32 -6.47 14.11
C LEU A 25 12.42 -7.27 14.82
N PRO A 26 12.22 -8.58 15.01
CA PRO A 26 13.23 -9.47 15.61
C PRO A 26 14.57 -9.39 14.89
N ALA A 27 15.66 -9.44 15.66
CA ALA A 27 17.01 -9.49 15.10
C ALA A 27 17.23 -10.79 14.29
N GLY A 28 17.98 -10.67 13.20
CA GLY A 28 18.33 -11.81 12.36
C GLY A 28 17.35 -12.10 11.23
N LEU A 29 16.26 -11.33 11.11
CA LEU A 29 15.39 -11.41 9.93
C LEU A 29 16.08 -10.80 8.70
N GLU A 30 15.87 -11.43 7.56
CA GLU A 30 16.14 -10.82 6.26
C GLU A 30 14.94 -9.94 5.89
N ILE A 31 15.16 -8.62 5.84
CA ILE A 31 14.12 -7.65 5.60
C ILE A 31 14.36 -6.96 4.25
N ALA A 32 13.42 -7.11 3.34
CA ALA A 32 13.41 -6.36 2.09
C ALA A 32 12.32 -5.29 2.12
N VAL A 33 12.67 -4.07 1.74
CA VAL A 33 11.74 -2.95 1.58
C VAL A 33 11.91 -2.41 0.16
N PRO A 34 11.29 -3.07 -0.85
CA PRO A 34 11.47 -2.69 -2.24
C PRO A 34 10.79 -1.37 -2.57
N GLU A 35 11.45 -0.54 -3.37
CA GLU A 35 10.79 0.57 -4.06
C GLU A 35 9.96 0.01 -5.21
N LEU A 36 8.70 0.37 -5.27
CA LEU A 36 7.86 0.02 -6.41
C LEU A 36 8.24 0.88 -7.63
N ARG A 37 8.32 0.26 -8.80
CA ARG A 37 8.64 0.98 -10.04
C ARG A 37 7.60 2.08 -10.31
N GLY A 38 8.08 3.29 -10.61
CA GLY A 38 7.24 4.47 -10.83
C GLY A 38 6.89 5.24 -9.55
N PHE A 39 7.32 4.73 -8.37
CA PHE A 39 7.07 5.39 -7.08
C PHE A 39 8.38 5.82 -6.44
N GLY A 40 8.36 6.96 -5.73
CA GLY A 40 9.48 7.37 -4.92
C GLY A 40 10.81 7.30 -5.67
N ARG A 41 11.80 6.64 -5.08
CA ARG A 41 13.11 6.41 -5.70
C ARG A 41 13.08 5.38 -6.82
N GLY A 42 12.05 4.54 -6.89
CA GLY A 42 11.84 3.57 -7.97
C GLY A 42 11.37 4.20 -9.28
N PHE A 43 11.24 5.53 -9.33
CA PHE A 43 10.96 6.22 -10.58
C PHE A 43 12.21 6.29 -11.46
N ASP A 44 12.16 5.60 -12.59
CA ASP A 44 13.22 5.49 -13.61
C ASP A 44 12.79 6.00 -15.00
N GLY A 45 11.62 6.63 -15.08
CA GLY A 45 11.05 7.16 -16.32
C GLY A 45 9.55 6.91 -16.45
N PRO A 46 8.94 7.29 -17.57
CA PRO A 46 7.51 7.11 -17.81
C PRO A 46 7.09 5.65 -17.62
N LEU A 47 5.99 5.44 -16.91
CA LEU A 47 5.42 4.12 -16.69
C LEU A 47 4.27 3.88 -17.66
N GLN A 48 4.29 2.75 -18.35
CA GLN A 48 3.18 2.34 -19.21
C GLN A 48 2.08 1.68 -18.39
N THR A 49 0.83 1.79 -18.84
CA THR A 49 -0.33 1.19 -18.16
C THR A 49 -0.15 -0.29 -17.85
N ALA A 50 0.42 -1.06 -18.80
CA ALA A 50 0.69 -2.48 -18.60
C ALA A 50 1.69 -2.76 -17.45
N ASP A 51 2.66 -1.87 -17.25
CA ASP A 51 3.71 -2.01 -16.24
C ASP A 51 3.28 -1.56 -14.84
N ALA A 52 2.19 -0.82 -14.71
CA ALA A 52 1.68 -0.27 -13.48
C ALA A 52 0.58 -1.13 -12.82
N THR A 53 0.32 -2.33 -13.33
CA THR A 53 -0.67 -3.25 -12.76
C THR A 53 -0.15 -3.91 -11.48
N ALA A 54 -1.06 -4.34 -10.60
CA ALA A 54 -0.68 -5.14 -9.43
C ALA A 54 0.06 -6.42 -9.84
N LEU A 55 -0.32 -7.01 -10.97
CA LEU A 55 0.36 -8.19 -11.54
C LEU A 55 1.80 -7.86 -11.94
N ALA A 56 2.03 -6.80 -12.71
CA ALA A 56 3.37 -6.42 -13.15
C ALA A 56 4.31 -6.07 -11.98
N HIS A 57 3.78 -5.41 -10.93
CA HIS A 57 4.54 -5.17 -9.71
C HIS A 57 4.85 -6.47 -8.96
N ALA A 58 3.87 -7.38 -8.84
CA ALA A 58 4.07 -8.66 -8.19
C ALA A 58 5.12 -9.52 -8.91
N GLU A 59 5.05 -9.65 -10.24
CA GLU A 59 6.03 -10.37 -11.05
C GLU A 59 7.45 -9.83 -10.87
N ARG A 60 7.62 -8.49 -10.86
CA ARG A 60 8.95 -7.89 -10.60
C ARG A 60 9.48 -8.19 -9.21
N LEU A 61 8.61 -8.19 -8.20
CA LEU A 61 9.03 -8.50 -6.82
C LEU A 61 9.42 -9.96 -6.68
N LEU A 62 8.78 -10.88 -7.40
CA LEU A 62 9.15 -12.31 -7.41
C LEU A 62 10.61 -12.54 -7.81
N ASP A 63 11.16 -11.74 -8.72
CA ASP A 63 12.57 -11.84 -9.12
C ASP A 63 13.54 -11.64 -7.95
N SER A 64 13.10 -10.96 -6.89
CA SER A 64 13.89 -10.65 -5.69
C SER A 64 13.57 -11.52 -4.48
N ILE A 65 12.45 -12.24 -4.48
CA ILE A 65 12.04 -13.12 -3.38
C ILE A 65 12.61 -14.51 -3.62
N THR A 66 13.73 -14.81 -2.97
CA THR A 66 14.48 -16.06 -3.18
C THR A 66 14.13 -17.17 -2.19
N LYS A 67 13.31 -16.88 -1.18
CA LYS A 67 12.89 -17.83 -0.15
C LYS A 67 11.49 -17.52 0.38
N PRO A 68 10.81 -18.50 1.02
CA PRO A 68 9.51 -18.27 1.65
C PRO A 68 9.55 -17.11 2.64
N SER A 69 8.62 -16.18 2.52
CA SER A 69 8.62 -14.90 3.24
C SER A 69 7.23 -14.51 3.74
N VAL A 70 7.17 -13.76 4.83
CA VAL A 70 6.00 -12.99 5.21
C VAL A 70 5.96 -11.73 4.35
N ILE A 71 4.84 -11.49 3.67
CA ILE A 71 4.64 -10.32 2.82
C ILE A 71 3.71 -9.34 3.52
N VAL A 72 4.17 -8.11 3.63
CA VAL A 72 3.43 -7.01 4.26
C VAL A 72 3.07 -6.00 3.19
N GLY A 73 1.84 -5.56 3.17
CA GLY A 73 1.41 -4.50 2.26
C GLY A 73 0.32 -3.63 2.86
N TYR A 74 0.39 -2.33 2.61
CA TYR A 74 -0.71 -1.44 2.91
C TYR A 74 -1.16 -0.69 1.66
N ASP A 75 -2.43 -0.27 1.61
CA ASP A 75 -3.04 0.42 0.47
C ASP A 75 -2.85 -0.37 -0.84
N ILE A 76 -2.22 0.21 -1.88
CA ILE A 76 -1.87 -0.50 -3.12
C ILE A 76 -0.94 -1.69 -2.88
N GLY A 77 -0.06 -1.59 -1.88
CA GLY A 77 0.82 -2.67 -1.46
C GLY A 77 0.06 -3.90 -0.97
N SER A 78 -1.11 -3.72 -0.34
CA SER A 78 -2.00 -4.84 0.02
C SER A 78 -2.47 -5.61 -1.22
N ARG A 79 -2.81 -4.91 -2.30
CA ARG A 79 -3.23 -5.57 -3.54
C ARG A 79 -2.07 -6.31 -4.22
N ILE A 80 -0.86 -5.74 -4.18
CA ILE A 80 0.34 -6.39 -4.72
C ILE A 80 0.67 -7.63 -3.89
N ALA A 81 0.64 -7.56 -2.56
CA ALA A 81 0.88 -8.69 -1.66
C ALA A 81 -0.11 -9.84 -1.88
N GLN A 82 -1.40 -9.54 -2.05
CA GLN A 82 -2.42 -10.52 -2.40
C GLN A 82 -2.16 -11.16 -3.77
N THR A 83 -1.70 -10.38 -4.74
CA THR A 83 -1.36 -10.89 -6.07
C THR A 83 -0.15 -11.83 -6.02
N LEU A 84 0.89 -11.49 -5.23
CA LEU A 84 2.04 -12.36 -4.96
C LEU A 84 1.60 -13.70 -4.38
N ALA A 85 0.73 -13.68 -3.35
CA ALA A 85 0.24 -14.90 -2.72
C ALA A 85 -0.62 -15.77 -3.67
N ALA A 86 -1.31 -15.13 -4.63
CA ALA A 86 -2.08 -15.85 -5.64
C ALA A 86 -1.19 -16.48 -6.72
N LEU A 87 -0.07 -15.84 -7.07
CA LEU A 87 0.87 -16.31 -8.09
C LEU A 87 1.76 -17.43 -7.55
N GLU A 88 2.36 -17.21 -6.39
CA GLU A 88 3.37 -18.08 -5.79
C GLU A 88 3.07 -18.37 -4.31
N PRO A 89 2.01 -19.16 -4.02
CA PRO A 89 1.58 -19.44 -2.65
C PRO A 89 2.66 -20.12 -1.80
N GLU A 90 3.57 -20.86 -2.41
CA GLU A 90 4.67 -21.52 -1.70
C GLU A 90 5.76 -20.54 -1.22
N LEU A 91 5.86 -19.37 -1.85
CA LEU A 91 6.78 -18.31 -1.47
C LEU A 91 6.19 -17.35 -0.44
N VAL A 92 4.86 -17.33 -0.27
CA VAL A 92 4.19 -16.44 0.66
C VAL A 92 3.66 -17.20 1.87
N THR A 93 4.45 -17.23 2.94
CA THR A 93 4.14 -17.99 4.17
C THR A 93 3.12 -17.30 5.06
N GLY A 94 2.96 -15.99 4.93
CA GLY A 94 2.02 -15.18 5.68
C GLY A 94 1.80 -13.82 5.04
N LEU A 95 0.66 -13.22 5.32
CA LEU A 95 0.29 -11.88 4.85
C LEU A 95 -0.04 -10.98 6.02
N VAL A 96 0.51 -9.75 6.03
CA VAL A 96 0.02 -8.64 6.85
C VAL A 96 -0.53 -7.59 5.91
N LEU A 97 -1.82 -7.34 5.97
CA LEU A 97 -2.54 -6.48 5.03
C LEU A 97 -3.29 -5.37 5.78
N THR A 98 -3.45 -4.23 5.13
CA THR A 98 -4.45 -3.23 5.51
C THR A 98 -5.67 -3.34 4.58
N PRO A 99 -6.74 -2.54 4.75
CA PRO A 99 -7.88 -2.56 3.84
C PRO A 99 -7.47 -2.47 2.37
N ALA A 100 -8.25 -2.92 1.47
CA ALA A 100 -8.14 -3.08 0.03
C ALA A 100 -8.05 -4.55 -0.37
N TYR A 101 -9.18 -5.25 -0.22
CA TYR A 101 -9.34 -6.64 -0.64
C TYR A 101 -10.57 -6.80 -1.57
N PRO A 102 -10.66 -7.89 -2.34
CA PRO A 102 -11.73 -8.04 -3.35
C PRO A 102 -13.15 -8.04 -2.77
N GLY A 103 -13.34 -8.48 -1.52
CA GLY A 103 -14.64 -8.51 -0.85
C GLY A 103 -15.29 -7.14 -0.62
N ILE A 104 -14.54 -6.05 -0.71
CA ILE A 104 -15.08 -4.68 -0.72
C ILE A 104 -16.02 -4.48 -1.93
N GLY A 105 -15.70 -5.08 -3.08
CA GLY A 105 -16.51 -4.98 -4.28
C GLY A 105 -16.70 -3.53 -4.74
N ASP A 106 -17.93 -3.19 -5.13
CA ASP A 106 -18.28 -1.87 -5.68
C ASP A 106 -18.61 -0.81 -4.62
N ARG A 107 -18.43 -1.11 -3.33
CA ARG A 107 -18.76 -0.17 -2.23
C ARG A 107 -18.06 1.17 -2.35
N ARG A 108 -16.83 1.20 -2.91
CA ARG A 108 -16.09 2.46 -3.19
C ARG A 108 -16.81 3.37 -4.20
N SER A 109 -17.69 2.80 -5.01
CA SER A 109 -18.46 3.54 -6.03
C SER A 109 -19.79 4.08 -5.50
N ALA A 110 -20.14 3.79 -4.25
CA ALA A 110 -21.35 4.32 -3.62
C ALA A 110 -21.30 5.85 -3.54
N PRO A 111 -22.42 6.56 -3.75
CA PRO A 111 -22.44 8.01 -3.80
C PRO A 111 -21.80 8.68 -2.58
N GLU A 112 -22.07 8.17 -1.38
CA GLU A 112 -21.52 8.66 -0.12
C GLU A 112 -19.99 8.53 -0.01
N MET A 113 -19.40 7.62 -0.78
CA MET A 113 -17.95 7.39 -0.80
C MET A 113 -17.21 8.21 -1.87
N GLN A 114 -17.93 8.84 -2.80
CA GLN A 114 -17.28 9.57 -3.88
C GLN A 114 -16.45 10.77 -3.39
N GLU A 115 -16.85 11.38 -2.28
CA GLU A 115 -16.08 12.47 -1.64
C GLU A 115 -14.73 12.00 -1.12
N HIS A 116 -14.61 10.72 -0.71
CA HIS A 116 -13.36 10.15 -0.22
C HIS A 116 -12.48 9.65 -1.37
N PHE A 117 -13.08 9.12 -2.44
CA PHE A 117 -12.35 8.56 -3.59
C PHE A 117 -12.24 9.49 -4.81
N TRP A 118 -12.55 10.80 -4.66
CA TRP A 118 -12.48 11.81 -5.74
C TRP A 118 -11.15 11.84 -6.46
N TYR A 119 -10.04 11.63 -5.73
CA TYR A 119 -8.68 11.65 -6.24
C TYR A 119 -8.44 10.62 -7.34
N GLN A 120 -9.10 9.46 -7.30
CA GLN A 120 -8.97 8.43 -8.32
C GLN A 120 -9.50 8.89 -9.68
N HIS A 121 -10.58 9.66 -9.69
CA HIS A 121 -11.11 10.27 -10.92
C HIS A 121 -10.20 11.38 -11.43
N PHE A 122 -9.69 12.20 -10.52
CA PHE A 122 -8.74 13.26 -10.83
C PHE A 122 -7.46 12.70 -11.45
N HIS A 123 -6.87 11.65 -10.87
CA HIS A 123 -5.68 10.97 -11.41
C HIS A 123 -5.90 10.45 -12.83
N ARG A 124 -7.06 9.87 -13.10
CA ARG A 124 -7.38 9.31 -14.42
C ARG A 124 -7.73 10.36 -15.49
N SER A 125 -7.99 11.57 -15.10
CA SER A 125 -8.42 12.62 -16.04
C SER A 125 -7.29 13.22 -16.88
N GLY A 126 -6.02 12.92 -16.57
CA GLY A 126 -4.84 13.58 -17.13
C GLY A 126 -4.61 14.99 -16.57
N LEU A 127 -5.60 15.59 -15.91
CA LEU A 127 -5.49 16.93 -15.35
C LEU A 127 -4.52 16.96 -14.15
N ALA A 128 -4.50 15.90 -13.35
CA ALA A 128 -3.58 15.76 -12.22
C ALA A 128 -2.13 15.88 -12.66
N SER A 129 -1.71 15.14 -13.71
CA SER A 129 -0.38 15.24 -14.29
C SER A 129 -0.07 16.65 -14.76
N SER A 130 -0.99 17.27 -15.50
CA SER A 130 -0.79 18.60 -16.06
C SER A 130 -0.67 19.72 -15.03
N LEU A 131 -1.32 19.57 -13.87
CA LEU A 131 -1.34 20.59 -12.82
C LEU A 131 -0.25 20.40 -11.77
N ILE A 132 0.17 19.15 -11.50
CA ILE A 132 0.97 18.83 -10.32
C ILE A 132 2.39 18.44 -10.70
N ASP A 133 2.57 17.64 -11.76
CA ASP A 133 3.84 17.01 -12.07
C ASP A 133 4.97 18.01 -12.32
N GLY A 134 6.15 17.71 -11.79
CA GLY A 134 7.35 18.51 -11.98
C GLY A 134 7.34 19.92 -11.32
N THR A 135 6.28 20.23 -10.53
CA THR A 135 6.17 21.50 -9.82
C THR A 135 6.17 21.24 -8.30
N PRO A 136 7.31 21.42 -7.59
CA PRO A 136 7.46 21.03 -6.19
C PRO A 136 6.37 21.59 -5.25
N ASP A 137 5.99 22.87 -5.42
CA ASP A 137 4.96 23.50 -4.60
C ASP A 137 3.57 22.89 -4.83
N HIS A 138 3.26 22.50 -6.07
CA HIS A 138 1.99 21.83 -6.39
C HIS A 138 1.97 20.40 -5.83
N VAL A 139 3.08 19.66 -5.98
CA VAL A 139 3.25 18.31 -5.38
C VAL A 139 3.07 18.40 -3.88
N ARG A 140 3.76 19.31 -3.21
CA ARG A 140 3.63 19.52 -1.76
C ARG A 140 2.19 19.83 -1.36
N THR A 141 1.57 20.78 -2.03
CA THR A 141 0.19 21.18 -1.73
C THR A 141 -0.76 20.00 -1.86
N TYR A 142 -0.62 19.23 -2.94
CA TYR A 142 -1.47 18.08 -3.19
C TYR A 142 -1.25 16.95 -2.18
N LEU A 143 0.01 16.58 -1.93
CA LEU A 143 0.33 15.53 -0.96
C LEU A 143 -0.05 15.93 0.47
N THR A 144 0.10 17.21 0.84
CA THR A 144 -0.37 17.73 2.14
C THR A 144 -1.89 17.56 2.28
N ALA A 145 -2.64 17.84 1.22
CA ALA A 145 -4.10 17.66 1.25
C ALA A 145 -4.50 16.17 1.38
N ILE A 146 -3.83 15.28 0.64
CA ILE A 146 -4.09 13.83 0.70
C ILE A 146 -3.70 13.26 2.08
N TRP A 147 -2.47 13.49 2.52
CA TRP A 147 -2.00 12.98 3.80
C TRP A 147 -2.79 13.55 4.98
N GLY A 148 -3.07 14.87 4.94
CA GLY A 148 -3.86 15.52 5.99
C GLY A 148 -5.30 15.03 6.09
N ALA A 149 -5.88 14.58 4.97
CA ALA A 149 -7.21 13.98 4.97
C ALA A 149 -7.23 12.52 5.45
N TRP A 150 -6.11 11.80 5.33
CA TRP A 150 -6.08 10.36 5.57
C TRP A 150 -5.38 9.95 6.87
N THR A 151 -4.48 10.79 7.42
CA THR A 151 -3.81 10.50 8.69
C THR A 151 -4.65 10.93 9.89
N SER A 152 -4.55 10.19 10.98
CA SER A 152 -5.01 10.62 12.31
C SER A 152 -3.92 11.37 13.09
N ASP A 153 -2.67 11.34 12.62
CA ASP A 153 -1.51 12.02 13.22
C ASP A 153 -0.98 13.14 12.32
N SER A 154 -1.44 14.37 12.55
CA SER A 154 -1.01 15.54 11.79
C SER A 154 0.50 15.85 11.90
N THR A 155 1.20 15.29 12.88
CA THR A 155 2.66 15.49 13.01
C THR A 155 3.43 14.85 11.87
N LEU A 156 2.86 13.84 11.20
CA LEU A 156 3.45 13.20 10.03
C LEU A 156 3.67 14.18 8.86
N LEU A 157 2.85 15.22 8.74
CA LEU A 157 2.98 16.26 7.71
C LEU A 157 4.25 17.13 7.85
N HIS A 158 4.93 17.01 8.97
CA HIS A 158 6.15 17.74 9.29
C HIS A 158 7.34 16.80 9.54
N GLY A 159 7.16 15.50 9.29
CA GLY A 159 8.18 14.47 9.46
C GLY A 159 9.14 14.35 8.27
N GLU A 160 10.29 13.73 8.51
CA GLU A 160 11.28 13.47 7.46
C GLU A 160 10.71 12.59 6.33
N GLU A 161 9.80 11.66 6.66
CA GLU A 161 9.16 10.78 5.71
C GLU A 161 8.33 11.55 4.69
N PHE A 162 7.57 12.56 5.15
CA PHE A 162 6.78 13.42 4.27
C PHE A 162 7.66 14.33 3.40
N GLU A 163 8.71 14.93 3.99
CA GLU A 163 9.66 15.76 3.23
C GLU A 163 10.37 14.97 2.13
N GLN A 164 10.77 13.73 2.44
CA GLN A 164 11.38 12.84 1.45
C GLN A 164 10.38 12.48 0.35
N LEU A 165 9.14 12.17 0.72
CA LEU A 165 8.06 11.85 -0.23
C LEU A 165 7.84 13.01 -1.21
N VAL A 166 7.71 14.26 -0.69
CA VAL A 166 7.55 15.45 -1.53
C VAL A 166 8.73 15.62 -2.48
N ALA A 167 9.96 15.46 -2.00
CA ALA A 167 11.14 15.55 -2.83
C ALA A 167 11.17 14.52 -3.96
N ASP A 168 10.85 13.27 -3.65
CA ASP A 168 10.86 12.17 -4.60
C ASP A 168 9.77 12.33 -5.68
N TYR A 169 8.56 12.74 -5.29
CA TYR A 169 7.45 12.96 -6.21
C TYR A 169 7.54 14.27 -7.00
N SER A 170 8.41 15.20 -6.58
CA SER A 170 8.67 16.47 -7.30
C SER A 170 9.60 16.32 -8.50
N ARG A 171 10.25 15.19 -8.67
CA ARG A 171 11.06 14.93 -9.87
C ARG A 171 10.14 14.89 -11.10
N PRO A 172 10.52 15.60 -12.21
CA PRO A 172 9.68 15.64 -13.41
C PRO A 172 9.30 14.24 -13.90
N GLY A 173 8.01 13.94 -14.03
CA GLY A 173 7.47 12.66 -14.43
C GLY A 173 7.16 11.69 -13.26
N ALA A 174 7.70 11.91 -12.07
CA ALA A 174 7.55 10.98 -10.94
C ALA A 174 6.12 10.93 -10.40
N PHE A 175 5.48 12.09 -10.24
CA PHE A 175 4.08 12.13 -9.82
C PHE A 175 3.19 11.42 -10.86
N THR A 176 3.36 11.73 -12.13
CA THR A 176 2.61 11.12 -13.24
C THR A 176 2.77 9.61 -13.26
N ALA A 177 4.01 9.10 -13.10
CA ALA A 177 4.27 7.67 -13.08
C ALA A 177 3.54 6.98 -11.92
N SER A 178 3.54 7.58 -10.72
CA SER A 178 2.91 7.00 -9.54
C SER A 178 1.40 6.86 -9.67
N ILE A 179 0.74 7.83 -10.31
CA ILE A 179 -0.72 7.82 -10.47
C ILE A 179 -1.19 6.95 -11.65
N GLU A 180 -0.27 6.43 -12.49
CA GLU A 180 -0.60 5.46 -13.54
C GLU A 180 -1.20 4.17 -12.96
N TRP A 181 -0.92 3.87 -11.70
CA TRP A 181 -1.61 2.83 -10.94
C TRP A 181 -3.14 2.88 -11.07
N TYR A 182 -3.73 4.07 -11.03
CA TYR A 182 -5.19 4.25 -11.07
C TYR A 182 -5.80 4.03 -12.47
N ASN A 183 -5.01 4.18 -13.52
CA ASN A 183 -5.41 3.82 -14.89
C ASN A 183 -5.37 2.30 -15.08
N SER A 184 -4.39 1.64 -14.46
CA SER A 184 -4.02 0.25 -14.69
C SER A 184 -4.81 -0.75 -13.86
N ASN A 185 -5.34 -0.35 -12.69
CA ASN A 185 -5.89 -1.27 -11.68
C ASN A 185 -7.39 -1.05 -11.40
N ARG A 186 -8.20 -0.94 -12.44
CA ARG A 186 -9.66 -0.75 -12.31
C ARG A 186 -10.40 -2.01 -11.83
N ALA A 187 -9.92 -3.18 -12.23
CA ALA A 187 -10.46 -4.48 -11.81
C ALA A 187 -9.66 -5.07 -10.63
N ALA A 188 -10.23 -6.03 -9.93
CA ALA A 188 -9.52 -6.83 -8.95
C ALA A 188 -8.43 -7.66 -9.64
N SER A 189 -7.29 -7.87 -8.96
CA SER A 189 -6.20 -8.74 -9.42
C SER A 189 -6.29 -10.16 -8.87
N VAL A 190 -7.04 -10.37 -7.79
CA VAL A 190 -7.29 -11.66 -7.16
C VAL A 190 -8.77 -11.98 -7.27
N HIS A 191 -9.09 -13.20 -7.74
CA HIS A 191 -10.44 -13.62 -8.07
C HIS A 191 -10.92 -14.83 -7.26
N GLN A 192 -10.05 -15.36 -6.38
CA GLN A 192 -10.34 -16.52 -5.52
C GLN A 192 -9.83 -16.26 -4.10
N PRO A 193 -10.43 -16.91 -3.09
CA PRO A 193 -9.91 -16.85 -1.72
C PRO A 193 -8.46 -17.31 -1.61
N LEU A 194 -7.72 -16.66 -0.70
CA LEU A 194 -6.34 -16.99 -0.38
C LEU A 194 -6.29 -17.70 0.97
N SER A 195 -5.76 -18.92 1.00
CA SER A 195 -5.60 -19.70 2.24
C SER A 195 -4.32 -19.39 3.01
N THR A 196 -3.50 -18.49 2.53
CA THR A 196 -2.30 -18.00 3.22
C THR A 196 -2.68 -17.43 4.59
N PRO A 197 -2.01 -17.79 5.69
CA PRO A 197 -2.22 -17.18 7.00
C PRO A 197 -2.13 -15.65 6.91
N THR A 198 -3.18 -14.95 7.33
CA THR A 198 -3.29 -13.50 7.10
C THR A 198 -3.68 -12.73 8.35
N VAL A 199 -3.00 -11.62 8.61
CA VAL A 199 -3.43 -10.62 9.59
C VAL A 199 -3.90 -9.40 8.83
N PHE A 200 -5.18 -9.05 9.00
CA PHE A 200 -5.71 -7.76 8.55
C PHE A 200 -5.63 -6.75 9.68
N LEU A 201 -4.79 -5.73 9.51
CA LEU A 201 -4.77 -4.55 10.35
C LEU A 201 -5.76 -3.54 9.77
N TRP A 202 -6.87 -3.31 10.45
CA TRP A 202 -7.92 -2.42 9.96
C TRP A 202 -7.92 -1.10 10.72
N PRO A 203 -7.47 0.00 10.12
CA PRO A 203 -7.42 1.31 10.76
C PRO A 203 -8.83 1.84 11.02
N SER A 204 -9.11 2.20 12.27
CA SER A 204 -10.45 2.62 12.73
C SER A 204 -10.82 4.04 12.29
N ALA A 205 -9.80 4.88 12.04
CA ALA A 205 -9.96 6.26 11.62
C ALA A 205 -9.63 6.50 10.13
N ASP A 206 -9.50 5.44 9.33
CA ASP A 206 -9.30 5.54 7.88
C ASP A 206 -10.59 6.03 7.19
N PRO A 207 -10.59 7.21 6.55
CA PRO A 207 -11.76 7.72 5.87
C PRO A 207 -12.13 6.94 4.60
N LEU A 208 -11.19 6.16 4.05
CA LEU A 208 -11.36 5.42 2.79
C LEU A 208 -12.05 4.07 3.00
N PHE A 209 -11.78 3.41 4.12
CA PHE A 209 -12.19 2.03 4.35
C PHE A 209 -12.88 1.83 5.70
N PRO A 210 -14.18 2.17 5.81
CA PRO A 210 -14.95 1.91 7.03
C PRO A 210 -14.84 0.47 7.49
N ILE A 211 -14.68 0.22 8.79
CA ILE A 211 -14.50 -1.13 9.35
C ILE A 211 -15.68 -2.07 9.04
N ALA A 212 -16.85 -1.52 8.80
CA ALA A 212 -18.01 -2.30 8.34
C ALA A 212 -17.76 -3.04 7.02
N TRP A 213 -16.75 -2.63 6.26
CA TRP A 213 -16.37 -3.30 5.01
C TRP A 213 -15.47 -4.53 5.23
N ALA A 214 -15.08 -4.82 6.46
CA ALA A 214 -14.36 -6.04 6.82
C ALA A 214 -15.29 -7.30 6.91
N ASP A 215 -16.59 -7.13 6.75
CA ASP A 215 -17.64 -8.15 6.91
C ASP A 215 -17.43 -9.42 6.06
N ARG A 216 -16.69 -9.30 4.95
CA ARG A 216 -16.40 -10.42 4.04
C ARG A 216 -14.94 -10.89 4.06
N VAL A 217 -14.12 -10.42 5.01
CA VAL A 217 -12.71 -10.84 5.11
C VAL A 217 -12.60 -12.35 5.22
N GLY A 218 -13.43 -13.02 6.05
CA GLY A 218 -13.40 -14.46 6.22
C GLY A 218 -13.79 -15.28 4.97
N GLU A 219 -14.52 -14.69 4.01
CA GLU A 219 -14.82 -15.35 2.73
C GLU A 219 -13.59 -15.39 1.82
N TRP A 220 -12.75 -14.36 1.88
CA TRP A 220 -11.57 -14.20 1.03
C TRP A 220 -10.28 -14.69 1.67
N PHE A 221 -10.24 -14.74 2.99
CA PHE A 221 -9.08 -15.17 3.78
C PHE A 221 -9.56 -16.12 4.90
N PRO A 222 -9.86 -17.38 4.59
CA PRO A 222 -10.41 -18.34 5.57
C PRO A 222 -9.45 -18.62 6.73
N ASN A 223 -8.13 -18.40 6.56
CA ASN A 223 -7.11 -18.48 7.61
C ASN A 223 -6.68 -17.11 8.10
N GLY A 224 -7.49 -16.08 7.87
CA GLY A 224 -7.23 -14.71 8.25
C GLY A 224 -7.85 -14.35 9.60
N ARG A 225 -7.21 -13.39 10.29
CA ARG A 225 -7.78 -12.71 11.44
C ARG A 225 -7.80 -11.20 11.21
N LEU A 226 -8.82 -10.55 11.76
CA LEU A 226 -9.01 -9.11 11.69
C LEU A 226 -8.57 -8.48 13.02
N GLU A 227 -7.70 -7.49 12.96
CA GLU A 227 -7.24 -6.71 14.10
C GLU A 227 -7.53 -5.23 13.85
N PRO A 228 -8.54 -4.63 14.51
CA PRO A 228 -8.75 -3.18 14.47
C PRO A 228 -7.57 -2.44 15.10
N VAL A 229 -7.13 -1.35 14.45
CA VAL A 229 -6.01 -0.52 14.91
C VAL A 229 -6.50 0.93 15.04
N ASP A 230 -6.19 1.58 16.16
CA ASP A 230 -6.59 2.96 16.40
C ASP A 230 -5.61 3.94 15.73
N CYS A 231 -5.77 4.10 14.42
CA CYS A 231 -4.95 4.97 13.58
C CYS A 231 -5.71 5.35 12.31
N GLY A 232 -5.14 6.27 11.51
CA GLY A 232 -5.57 6.62 10.17
C GLY A 232 -5.03 5.65 9.11
N HIS A 233 -5.03 6.10 7.87
CA HIS A 233 -4.72 5.28 6.69
C HIS A 233 -3.29 4.74 6.65
N PHE A 234 -2.30 5.51 7.14
CA PHE A 234 -0.88 5.20 7.02
C PHE A 234 -0.40 4.29 8.16
N VAL A 235 -0.97 3.09 8.26
CA VAL A 235 -0.74 2.14 9.37
C VAL A 235 0.73 1.91 9.70
N PRO A 236 1.67 1.75 8.76
CA PRO A 236 3.09 1.58 9.09
C PRO A 236 3.74 2.78 9.79
N LEU A 237 3.23 3.99 9.53
CA LEU A 237 3.72 5.24 10.11
C LEU A 237 3.03 5.57 11.44
N GLU A 238 1.72 5.31 11.53
CA GLU A 238 0.88 5.70 12.65
C GLU A 238 0.84 4.64 13.76
N ALA A 239 0.95 3.36 13.39
CA ALA A 239 0.88 2.21 14.28
C ALA A 239 1.99 1.17 14.01
N PRO A 240 3.29 1.57 14.02
CA PRO A 240 4.38 0.67 13.66
C PRO A 240 4.52 -0.53 14.60
N GLY A 241 4.11 -0.41 15.86
CA GLY A 241 4.13 -1.48 16.85
C GLY A 241 3.19 -2.62 16.50
N GLU A 242 1.97 -2.29 16.06
CA GLU A 242 0.93 -3.23 15.62
C GLU A 242 1.38 -3.97 14.36
N VAL A 243 2.00 -3.26 13.41
CA VAL A 243 2.58 -3.87 12.21
C VAL A 243 3.68 -4.87 12.59
N ALA A 244 4.61 -4.48 13.46
CA ALA A 244 5.70 -5.36 13.90
C ALA A 244 5.18 -6.59 14.68
N ALA A 245 4.16 -6.41 15.53
CA ALA A 245 3.52 -7.51 16.24
C ALA A 245 2.80 -8.49 15.28
N ALA A 246 2.08 -7.96 14.30
CA ALA A 246 1.42 -8.78 13.28
C ALA A 246 2.43 -9.60 12.47
N ILE A 247 3.53 -8.99 12.03
CA ILE A 247 4.62 -9.68 11.33
C ILE A 247 5.18 -10.80 12.22
N THR A 248 5.56 -10.47 13.45
CA THR A 248 6.17 -11.43 14.38
C THR A 248 5.28 -12.63 14.65
N SER A 249 3.97 -12.46 14.63
CA SER A 249 3.00 -13.55 14.85
C SER A 249 2.92 -14.55 13.70
N LEU A 250 3.49 -14.25 12.54
CA LEU A 250 3.50 -15.09 11.33
C LEU A 250 4.87 -15.71 11.03
N LEU A 251 5.93 -15.32 11.77
CA LEU A 251 7.28 -15.90 11.68
C LEU A 251 7.36 -17.25 12.39
#